data_505172aa27ee8e23695f2b2844256073
#
_entry.id   505172aa27ee8e23695f2b2844256073
#
_cell.length_a   1.000
_cell.length_b   1.000
_cell.length_c   1.000
_cell.angle_alpha   90.00
_cell.angle_beta   90.00
_cell.angle_gamma   90.00
#
_symmetry.space_group_name_H-M   'P 1'
#
loop_
_entity.id
_entity.type
_entity.pdbx_description
1 polymer ?
#
loop_
_entity_poly.entity_id
_entity_poly.type
_entity_poly.pdbx_seq_one_letter_code
_entity_poly.pdbx_strand_id
1 'polypeptide(L)'
;MNYKPPYWYHDNIKFKPEEIEKLKNDIENIHFDSVKDDNNLSTYFLEETKRPETKYNNLYSNIVENITKNVGIYYKVKYRYGYWSQLYKKDMLHLPHHHASLNTKLDSIISWVHFLDVPDQKCFRFTDMKGSYFFPEEQNTGDIICFPSWLWHEVVPNESDRKRLVVSGNIHITHYDR
;
A
#
# COMPACT_ATOMS: atom_id res chain seq x y z
N MET A 1 14.30 -13.80 20.08
CA MET A 1 13.35 -14.33 19.07
C MET A 1 13.43 -13.42 17.87
N ASN A 2 13.63 -13.97 16.67
CA ASN A 2 13.59 -13.14 15.46
C ASN A 2 12.14 -12.76 15.18
N TYR A 3 11.83 -11.47 15.16
CA TYR A 3 10.53 -10.94 14.76
C TYR A 3 10.26 -11.28 13.29
N LYS A 4 9.25 -12.10 13.03
CA LYS A 4 8.81 -12.46 11.69
C LYS A 4 7.29 -12.31 11.62
N PRO A 5 6.80 -11.20 11.08
CA PRO A 5 5.36 -10.94 10.97
C PRO A 5 4.70 -11.85 9.93
N PRO A 6 3.39 -12.14 10.05
CA PRO A 6 2.64 -12.83 9.01
C PRO A 6 2.40 -11.88 7.83
N TYR A 7 3.02 -12.16 6.70
CA TYR A 7 2.74 -11.54 5.40
C TYR A 7 2.86 -12.58 4.31
N TRP A 8 2.34 -12.29 3.13
CA TRP A 8 2.49 -13.16 1.97
C TRP A 8 2.72 -12.36 0.69
N TYR A 9 3.52 -12.94 -0.18
CA TYR A 9 3.68 -12.48 -1.55
C TYR A 9 2.40 -12.81 -2.34
N HIS A 10 1.91 -11.85 -3.12
CA HIS A 10 0.71 -12.04 -3.91
C HIS A 10 1.02 -12.26 -5.40
N ASP A 11 1.73 -11.32 -6.01
CA ASP A 11 2.03 -11.35 -7.45
C ASP A 11 3.16 -10.37 -7.79
N ASN A 12 3.61 -10.40 -9.06
CA ASN A 12 4.48 -9.37 -9.64
C ASN A 12 3.84 -8.82 -10.91
N ILE A 13 3.38 -7.59 -10.86
CA ILE A 13 2.73 -6.88 -11.96
C ILE A 13 3.52 -5.62 -12.27
N LYS A 14 4.18 -5.58 -13.42
CA LYS A 14 4.99 -4.44 -13.84
C LYS A 14 4.19 -3.48 -14.72
N PHE A 15 4.27 -2.20 -14.39
CA PHE A 15 3.81 -1.13 -15.27
C PHE A 15 4.90 -0.81 -16.28
N LYS A 16 4.50 -0.24 -17.42
CA LYS A 16 5.44 0.29 -18.38
C LYS A 16 6.12 1.55 -17.82
N PRO A 17 7.38 1.80 -18.15
CA PRO A 17 8.11 2.98 -17.65
C PRO A 17 7.36 4.29 -17.88
N GLU A 18 6.74 4.47 -19.04
CA GLU A 18 5.96 5.66 -19.38
C GLU A 18 4.71 5.84 -18.52
N GLU A 19 4.10 4.74 -18.06
CA GLU A 19 2.94 4.78 -17.16
C GLU A 19 3.38 5.20 -15.75
N ILE A 20 4.52 4.70 -15.29
CA ILE A 20 5.12 5.05 -14.00
C ILE A 20 5.47 6.54 -13.97
N GLU A 21 6.19 7.03 -14.98
CA GLU A 21 6.59 8.45 -15.05
C GLU A 21 5.37 9.37 -15.16
N LYS A 22 4.37 8.97 -15.95
CA LYS A 22 3.13 9.73 -16.00
C LYS A 22 2.45 9.80 -14.63
N LEU A 23 2.36 8.69 -13.91
CA LEU A 23 1.71 8.66 -12.59
C LEU A 23 2.49 9.51 -11.57
N LYS A 24 3.81 9.47 -11.58
CA LYS A 24 4.64 10.33 -10.73
C LYS A 24 4.39 11.82 -11.00
N ASN A 25 4.37 12.21 -12.28
CA ASN A 25 4.10 13.59 -12.68
C ASN A 25 2.68 14.02 -12.30
N ASP A 26 1.69 13.16 -12.51
CA ASP A 26 0.30 13.44 -12.15
C ASP A 26 0.19 13.70 -10.62
N ILE A 27 0.88 12.90 -9.79
CA ILE A 27 0.90 13.08 -8.32
C ILE A 27 1.61 14.37 -7.93
N GLU A 28 2.76 14.68 -8.52
CA GLU A 28 3.52 15.90 -8.18
C GLU A 28 2.77 17.20 -8.53
N ASN A 29 1.94 17.15 -9.58
CA ASN A 29 1.15 18.30 -10.02
C ASN A 29 -0.16 18.47 -9.22
N ILE A 30 -0.47 17.57 -8.31
CA ILE A 30 -1.61 17.75 -7.42
C ILE A 30 -1.25 18.82 -6.39
N HIS A 31 -2.05 19.88 -6.34
CA HIS A 31 -1.97 20.87 -5.27
C HIS A 31 -2.55 20.28 -3.98
N PHE A 32 -1.68 19.87 -3.07
CA PHE A 32 -2.06 19.42 -1.73
C PHE A 32 -2.30 20.63 -0.83
N ASP A 33 -3.35 21.43 -1.12
CA ASP A 33 -3.61 22.68 -0.41
C ASP A 33 -3.96 22.54 1.08
N SER A 34 -4.18 21.31 1.57
CA SER A 34 -4.69 21.08 2.92
C SER A 34 -4.00 19.97 3.72
N VAL A 35 -3.11 19.21 3.13
CA VAL A 35 -2.45 18.10 3.83
C VAL A 35 -0.94 18.20 3.62
N LYS A 36 -0.31 19.04 4.44
CA LYS A 36 1.15 19.04 4.59
C LYS A 36 1.56 17.85 5.46
N ASP A 37 1.55 16.66 4.88
CA ASP A 37 2.44 15.63 5.36
C ASP A 37 3.74 15.79 4.58
N ASP A 38 4.71 16.48 5.17
CA ASP A 38 6.02 16.71 4.54
C ASP A 38 6.80 15.38 4.36
N ASN A 39 6.25 14.27 4.83
CA ASN A 39 6.90 12.97 4.83
C ASN A 39 6.70 12.18 3.53
N ASN A 40 5.60 12.40 2.80
CA ASN A 40 5.35 11.80 1.49
C ASN A 40 4.24 12.54 0.72
N LEU A 41 4.15 12.33 -0.58
CA LEU A 41 3.04 12.81 -1.40
C LEU A 41 2.01 11.68 -1.54
N SER A 42 0.92 11.75 -0.78
CA SER A 42 -0.11 10.71 -0.73
C SER A 42 -1.42 11.18 -1.34
N THR A 43 -2.01 10.38 -2.22
CA THR A 43 -3.36 10.63 -2.76
C THR A 43 -4.47 10.16 -1.82
N TYR A 44 -4.14 9.60 -0.65
CA TYR A 44 -5.09 9.06 0.33
C TYR A 44 -6.19 10.06 0.72
N PHE A 45 -5.81 11.32 0.91
CA PHE A 45 -6.74 12.38 1.36
C PHE A 45 -7.54 13.04 0.24
N LEU A 46 -7.30 12.64 -1.01
CA LEU A 46 -8.07 13.15 -2.15
C LEU A 46 -9.39 12.39 -2.31
N GLU A 47 -10.38 13.07 -2.84
CA GLU A 47 -11.57 12.39 -3.37
C GLU A 47 -11.16 11.35 -4.41
N GLU A 48 -11.78 10.20 -4.41
CA GLU A 48 -11.40 9.08 -5.28
C GLU A 48 -11.32 9.47 -6.76
N THR A 49 -12.27 10.29 -7.22
CA THR A 49 -12.33 10.77 -8.61
C THR A 49 -11.17 11.69 -9.02
N LYS A 50 -10.44 12.23 -8.05
CA LYS A 50 -9.27 13.10 -8.26
C LYS A 50 -7.94 12.37 -8.19
N ARG A 51 -7.96 11.08 -7.86
CA ARG A 51 -6.75 10.28 -7.72
C ARG A 51 -6.28 9.78 -9.08
N PRO A 52 -5.03 10.06 -9.50
CA PRO A 52 -4.53 9.68 -10.83
C PRO A 52 -4.46 8.16 -11.03
N GLU A 53 -4.29 7.37 -9.97
CA GLU A 53 -4.26 5.91 -10.03
C GLU A 53 -5.61 5.28 -10.38
N THR A 54 -6.72 6.00 -10.30
CA THR A 54 -8.06 5.45 -10.62
C THR A 54 -8.21 5.01 -12.07
N LYS A 55 -7.37 5.50 -12.98
CA LYS A 55 -7.29 4.97 -14.35
C LYS A 55 -6.94 3.48 -14.41
N TYR A 56 -6.41 2.91 -13.32
CA TYR A 56 -6.08 1.49 -13.18
C TYR A 56 -7.10 0.70 -12.35
N ASN A 57 -8.32 1.23 -12.16
CA ASN A 57 -9.38 0.58 -11.36
C ASN A 57 -9.62 -0.89 -11.73
N ASN A 58 -9.64 -1.22 -13.02
CA ASN A 58 -9.86 -2.60 -13.46
C ASN A 58 -8.74 -3.53 -12.98
N LEU A 59 -7.49 -3.08 -13.04
CA LEU A 59 -6.35 -3.84 -12.54
C LEU A 59 -6.46 -4.07 -11.03
N TYR A 60 -6.66 -2.99 -10.26
CA TYR A 60 -6.72 -3.10 -8.80
C TYR A 60 -7.95 -3.82 -8.30
N SER A 61 -9.09 -3.73 -9.00
CA SER A 61 -10.27 -4.56 -8.73
C SER A 61 -9.94 -6.05 -8.88
N ASN A 62 -9.25 -6.45 -9.94
CA ASN A 62 -8.85 -7.84 -10.15
C ASN A 62 -7.86 -8.33 -9.09
N ILE A 63 -6.88 -7.50 -8.72
CA ILE A 63 -5.93 -7.81 -7.65
C ILE A 63 -6.68 -8.06 -6.34
N VAL A 64 -7.56 -7.15 -5.94
CA VAL A 64 -8.35 -7.26 -4.71
C VAL A 64 -9.25 -8.49 -4.74
N GLU A 65 -9.91 -8.77 -5.86
CA GLU A 65 -10.73 -9.98 -6.03
C GLU A 65 -9.90 -11.25 -5.81
N ASN A 66 -8.70 -11.32 -6.39
CA ASN A 66 -7.82 -12.47 -6.22
C ASN A 66 -7.32 -12.61 -4.77
N ILE A 67 -6.93 -11.52 -4.13
CA ILE A 67 -6.55 -11.51 -2.70
C ILE A 67 -7.73 -12.04 -1.87
N THR A 68 -8.93 -11.53 -2.09
CA THR A 68 -10.12 -11.91 -1.32
C THR A 68 -10.49 -13.38 -1.53
N LYS A 69 -10.39 -13.90 -2.75
CA LYS A 69 -10.60 -15.33 -3.04
C LYS A 69 -9.62 -16.22 -2.30
N ASN A 70 -8.35 -15.83 -2.24
CA ASN A 70 -7.32 -16.62 -1.56
C ASN A 70 -7.50 -16.64 -0.04
N VAL A 71 -8.04 -15.58 0.54
CA VAL A 71 -8.32 -15.49 1.98
C VAL A 71 -9.70 -16.05 2.33
N GLY A 72 -10.66 -15.93 1.44
CA GLY A 72 -12.07 -16.26 1.64
C GLY A 72 -12.49 -17.65 1.16
N ILE A 73 -11.58 -18.60 1.01
CA ILE A 73 -11.81 -19.93 0.41
C ILE A 73 -13.06 -20.67 0.99
N TYR A 74 -13.54 -20.32 2.18
CA TYR A 74 -14.62 -21.01 2.86
C TYR A 74 -15.88 -20.19 3.13
N TYR A 75 -15.92 -18.88 2.73
CA TYR A 75 -17.01 -17.98 3.08
C TYR A 75 -17.42 -17.08 1.92
N LYS A 76 -18.71 -16.90 1.70
CA LYS A 76 -19.22 -15.80 0.90
C LYS A 76 -18.99 -14.50 1.67
N VAL A 77 -18.02 -13.73 1.24
CA VAL A 77 -17.60 -12.51 1.91
C VAL A 77 -18.00 -11.30 1.07
N LYS A 78 -18.73 -10.37 1.67
CA LYS A 78 -18.89 -9.02 1.10
C LYS A 78 -17.77 -8.15 1.59
N TYR A 79 -17.13 -7.43 0.68
CA TYR A 79 -16.02 -6.55 1.01
C TYR A 79 -16.14 -5.20 0.31
N ARG A 80 -15.45 -4.22 0.87
CA ARG A 80 -15.13 -2.94 0.24
C ARG A 80 -13.62 -2.80 0.22
N TYR A 81 -13.10 -2.01 -0.67
CA TYR A 81 -11.69 -1.71 -0.73
C TYR A 81 -11.46 -0.25 -1.10
N GLY A 82 -10.31 0.26 -0.72
CA GLY A 82 -9.78 1.54 -1.16
C GLY A 82 -8.30 1.40 -1.40
N TYR A 83 -7.77 2.21 -2.30
CA TYR A 83 -6.34 2.27 -2.59
C TYR A 83 -5.94 3.70 -2.94
N TRP A 84 -4.65 3.97 -2.80
CA TRP A 84 -4.05 5.27 -3.01
C TRP A 84 -2.58 5.14 -3.40
N SER A 85 -2.05 6.13 -4.10
CA SER A 85 -0.63 6.22 -4.44
C SER A 85 0.15 6.99 -3.39
N GLN A 86 1.42 6.61 -3.21
CA GLN A 86 2.38 7.32 -2.37
C GLN A 86 3.68 7.50 -3.14
N LEU A 87 4.11 8.76 -3.27
CA LEU A 87 5.34 9.15 -3.91
C LEU A 87 6.32 9.69 -2.87
N TYR A 88 7.50 9.09 -2.82
CA TYR A 88 8.57 9.47 -1.90
C TYR A 88 9.73 10.06 -2.69
N LYS A 89 9.97 11.35 -2.53
CA LYS A 89 11.20 12.03 -2.94
C LYS A 89 12.32 11.68 -1.96
N LYS A 90 13.54 12.17 -2.24
CA LYS A 90 14.67 12.03 -1.31
C LYS A 90 14.28 12.50 0.09
N ASP A 91 14.73 11.77 1.09
CA ASP A 91 14.50 11.97 2.53
C ASP A 91 13.05 11.80 3.01
N MET A 92 12.08 11.60 2.09
CA MET A 92 10.69 11.30 2.46
C MET A 92 10.54 9.88 2.99
N LEU A 93 9.66 9.74 3.97
CA LEU A 93 9.40 8.51 4.74
C LEU A 93 7.90 8.36 5.04
N HIS A 94 7.53 7.26 5.67
CA HIS A 94 6.21 7.13 6.32
C HIS A 94 6.39 6.55 7.71
N LEU A 95 5.93 7.29 8.72
CA LEU A 95 6.09 6.91 10.12
C LEU A 95 5.39 5.58 10.45
N PRO A 96 5.79 4.89 11.52
CA PRO A 96 5.15 3.65 11.95
C PRO A 96 3.65 3.84 12.19
N HIS A 97 2.84 2.99 11.56
CA HIS A 97 1.38 3.02 11.66
C HIS A 97 0.78 1.63 11.39
N HIS A 98 -0.51 1.50 11.58
CA HIS A 98 -1.32 0.35 11.19
C HIS A 98 -2.71 0.82 10.71
N HIS A 99 -3.45 -0.07 10.05
CA HIS A 99 -4.77 0.27 9.49
C HIS A 99 -5.95 -0.38 10.22
N ALA A 100 -5.71 -1.07 11.34
CA ALA A 100 -6.81 -1.59 12.16
C ALA A 100 -7.60 -0.44 12.77
N SER A 101 -8.91 -0.45 12.58
CA SER A 101 -9.82 0.51 13.20
C SER A 101 -10.56 -0.15 14.35
N LEU A 102 -10.42 0.40 15.55
CA LEU A 102 -11.10 -0.13 16.74
C LEU A 102 -12.57 0.33 16.89
N ASN A 103 -13.04 1.23 16.01
CA ASN A 103 -14.30 1.95 16.23
C ASN A 103 -15.28 1.96 15.06
N THR A 104 -15.04 1.19 14.01
CA THR A 104 -15.94 1.18 12.84
C THR A 104 -16.55 -0.20 12.62
N LYS A 105 -17.79 -0.21 12.13
CA LYS A 105 -18.46 -1.44 11.64
C LYS A 105 -17.75 -2.06 10.41
N LEU A 106 -16.65 -1.45 9.98
CA LEU A 106 -15.85 -1.80 8.81
C LEU A 106 -14.40 -1.91 9.27
N ASP A 107 -14.00 -3.10 9.72
CA ASP A 107 -12.60 -3.34 10.05
C ASP A 107 -11.81 -3.58 8.76
N SER A 108 -10.71 -2.84 8.61
CA SER A 108 -9.71 -3.20 7.62
C SER A 108 -9.04 -4.49 8.07
N ILE A 109 -9.14 -5.53 7.24
CA ILE A 109 -8.63 -6.86 7.60
C ILE A 109 -7.33 -7.17 6.88
N ILE A 110 -7.22 -6.73 5.62
CA ILE A 110 -6.04 -6.95 4.80
C ILE A 110 -5.56 -5.61 4.27
N SER A 111 -4.28 -5.36 4.43
CA SER A 111 -3.55 -4.31 3.74
C SER A 111 -2.64 -4.93 2.67
N TRP A 112 -2.36 -4.17 1.63
CA TRP A 112 -1.46 -4.59 0.57
C TRP A 112 -0.67 -3.41 0.04
N VAL A 113 0.50 -3.70 -0.52
CA VAL A 113 1.38 -2.73 -1.16
C VAL A 113 1.86 -3.29 -2.49
N HIS A 114 1.72 -2.51 -3.55
CA HIS A 114 2.27 -2.74 -4.88
C HIS A 114 3.44 -1.80 -5.11
N PHE A 115 4.63 -2.33 -5.25
CA PHE A 115 5.88 -1.60 -5.45
C PHE A 115 6.04 -1.26 -6.93
N LEU A 116 5.57 -0.08 -7.37
CA LEU A 116 5.57 0.30 -8.80
C LEU A 116 6.95 0.73 -9.31
N ASP A 117 7.68 1.53 -8.53
CA ASP A 117 9.06 1.90 -8.79
C ASP A 117 9.80 2.09 -7.48
N VAL A 118 10.72 1.21 -7.21
CA VAL A 118 11.56 1.24 -6.01
C VAL A 118 13.02 1.31 -6.43
N PRO A 119 13.80 2.29 -5.93
CA PRO A 119 15.24 2.26 -6.04
C PRO A 119 15.80 1.03 -5.30
N ASP A 120 17.03 0.65 -5.58
CA ASP A 120 17.69 -0.62 -5.21
C ASP A 120 17.85 -0.89 -3.70
N GLN A 121 16.96 -0.36 -2.85
CA GLN A 121 16.96 -0.60 -1.42
C GLN A 121 15.59 -1.06 -0.92
N LYS A 122 15.57 -1.95 0.07
CA LYS A 122 14.36 -2.31 0.79
C LYS A 122 13.82 -1.08 1.51
N CYS A 123 12.57 -0.73 1.27
CA CYS A 123 11.98 0.52 1.74
C CYS A 123 10.87 0.34 2.76
N PHE A 124 10.14 -0.74 2.65
CA PHE A 124 9.02 -1.07 3.53
C PHE A 124 9.48 -2.08 4.58
N ARG A 125 9.13 -1.87 5.83
CA ARG A 125 9.39 -2.82 6.90
C ARG A 125 8.24 -2.91 7.89
N PHE A 126 8.04 -4.09 8.43
CA PHE A 126 7.22 -4.29 9.60
C PHE A 126 8.01 -3.92 10.86
N THR A 127 7.33 -3.38 11.86
CA THR A 127 7.93 -3.04 13.14
C THR A 127 7.07 -3.55 14.29
N ASP A 128 7.67 -3.73 15.46
CA ASP A 128 6.95 -4.01 16.69
C ASP A 128 7.08 -2.81 17.67
N MET A 129 6.30 -2.83 18.74
CA MET A 129 6.35 -1.80 19.77
C MET A 129 7.66 -1.78 20.58
N LYS A 130 8.55 -2.75 20.37
CA LYS A 130 9.84 -2.89 21.06
C LYS A 130 11.01 -2.42 20.20
N GLY A 131 10.74 -1.92 18.99
CA GLY A 131 11.75 -1.45 18.05
C GLY A 131 12.42 -2.55 17.22
N SER A 132 11.90 -3.80 17.25
CA SER A 132 12.32 -4.82 16.29
C SER A 132 11.70 -4.54 14.93
N TYR A 133 12.40 -4.85 13.86
CA TYR A 133 11.91 -4.66 12.50
C TYR A 133 12.22 -5.86 11.60
N PHE A 134 11.44 -6.00 10.53
CA PHE A 134 11.57 -7.04 9.53
C PHE A 134 11.29 -6.48 8.14
N PHE A 135 12.25 -6.61 7.24
CA PHE A 135 12.10 -6.26 5.82
C PHE A 135 11.62 -7.49 5.04
N PRO A 136 10.43 -7.45 4.41
CA PRO A 136 10.05 -8.45 3.41
C PRO A 136 11.12 -8.56 2.32
N GLU A 137 11.30 -9.76 1.78
CA GLU A 137 12.23 -9.97 0.68
C GLU A 137 11.67 -9.41 -0.64
N GLU A 138 10.34 -9.48 -0.79
CA GLU A 138 9.61 -9.15 -2.00
C GLU A 138 9.26 -7.66 -2.04
N GLN A 139 10.23 -6.83 -2.44
CA GLN A 139 10.10 -5.39 -2.62
C GLN A 139 10.74 -4.90 -3.92
N ASN A 140 10.77 -5.74 -4.94
CA ASN A 140 11.23 -5.33 -6.26
C ASN A 140 10.11 -4.61 -7.02
N THR A 141 10.46 -3.87 -8.04
CA THR A 141 9.49 -3.25 -8.93
C THR A 141 8.50 -4.28 -9.50
N GLY A 142 7.24 -4.06 -9.28
CA GLY A 142 6.11 -4.91 -9.65
C GLY A 142 5.63 -5.84 -8.55
N ASP A 143 6.40 -6.07 -7.48
CA ASP A 143 5.99 -6.97 -6.40
C ASP A 143 4.76 -6.43 -5.65
N ILE A 144 3.89 -7.35 -5.26
CA ILE A 144 2.72 -7.08 -4.42
C ILE A 144 2.80 -7.98 -3.19
N ILE A 145 2.81 -7.36 -2.02
CA ILE A 145 2.71 -8.07 -0.74
C ILE A 145 1.41 -7.73 -0.04
N CYS A 146 0.90 -8.69 0.71
CA CYS A 146 -0.30 -8.57 1.52
C CYS A 146 -0.01 -8.93 2.97
N PHE A 147 -0.72 -8.29 3.89
CA PHE A 147 -0.53 -8.52 5.32
C PHE A 147 -1.79 -8.13 6.11
N PRO A 148 -1.97 -8.69 7.33
CA PRO A 148 -3.03 -8.24 8.22
C PRO A 148 -2.93 -6.75 8.55
N SER A 149 -4.03 -6.02 8.43
CA SER A 149 -4.05 -4.56 8.60
C SER A 149 -3.67 -4.06 10.00
N TRP A 150 -3.66 -4.93 11.01
CA TRP A 150 -3.23 -4.61 12.36
C TRP A 150 -1.69 -4.65 12.55
N LEU A 151 -0.93 -5.13 11.57
CA LEU A 151 0.53 -5.11 11.64
C LEU A 151 1.07 -3.69 11.53
N TRP A 152 1.91 -3.32 12.49
CA TRP A 152 2.67 -2.10 12.45
C TRP A 152 3.70 -2.15 11.33
N HIS A 153 3.74 -1.10 10.53
CA HIS A 153 4.68 -0.98 9.42
C HIS A 153 5.04 0.48 9.17
N GLU A 154 6.14 0.66 8.46
CA GLU A 154 6.66 1.98 8.11
C GLU A 154 7.42 1.91 6.77
N VAL A 155 7.69 3.07 6.21
CA VAL A 155 8.55 3.23 5.04
C VAL A 155 9.75 4.05 5.45
N VAL A 156 10.95 3.46 5.32
CA VAL A 156 12.20 4.15 5.67
C VAL A 156 12.50 5.30 4.72
N PRO A 157 13.29 6.31 5.14
CA PRO A 157 13.65 7.41 4.27
C PRO A 157 14.17 6.95 2.90
N ASN A 158 13.76 7.66 1.86
CA ASN A 158 14.29 7.41 0.52
C ASN A 158 15.66 8.07 0.38
N GLU A 159 16.74 7.32 0.50
CA GLU A 159 18.10 7.83 0.39
C GLU A 159 18.55 8.12 -1.06
N SER A 160 17.75 7.67 -2.04
CA SER A 160 18.04 7.85 -3.46
C SER A 160 17.49 9.18 -3.99
N ASP A 161 18.18 9.75 -4.97
CA ASP A 161 17.64 10.87 -5.78
C ASP A 161 16.50 10.41 -6.72
N ARG A 162 16.36 9.10 -6.95
CA ARG A 162 15.22 8.53 -7.68
C ARG A 162 13.98 8.53 -6.78
N LYS A 163 12.87 8.95 -7.35
CA LYS A 163 11.57 8.92 -6.65
C LYS A 163 11.06 7.48 -6.56
N ARG A 164 10.62 7.10 -5.38
CA ARG A 164 9.95 5.82 -5.11
C ARG A 164 8.45 6.00 -5.26
N LEU A 165 7.78 5.07 -5.95
CA LEU A 165 6.34 5.07 -6.13
C LEU A 165 5.75 3.72 -5.71
N VAL A 166 4.75 3.77 -4.84
CA VAL A 166 3.96 2.60 -4.45
C VAL A 166 2.47 2.91 -4.56
N VAL A 167 1.66 1.87 -4.71
CA VAL A 167 0.21 1.92 -4.48
C VAL A 167 -0.11 1.05 -3.29
N SER A 168 -0.77 1.61 -2.31
CA SER A 168 -1.22 0.91 -1.10
C SER A 168 -2.73 0.80 -1.08
N GLY A 169 -3.26 -0.23 -0.44
CA GLY A 169 -4.69 -0.36 -0.28
C GLY A 169 -5.11 -1.22 0.91
N ASN A 170 -6.38 -1.06 1.26
CA ASN A 170 -7.02 -1.81 2.33
C ASN A 170 -8.27 -2.51 1.82
N ILE A 171 -8.50 -3.72 2.32
CA ILE A 171 -9.71 -4.51 2.10
C ILE A 171 -10.45 -4.59 3.43
N HIS A 172 -11.72 -4.16 3.41
CA HIS A 172 -12.63 -4.17 4.54
C HIS A 172 -13.68 -5.24 4.33
N ILE A 173 -13.75 -6.22 5.20
CA ILE A 173 -14.78 -7.22 5.14
C ILE A 173 -16.03 -6.69 5.86
N THR A 174 -17.16 -6.67 5.15
CA THR A 174 -18.40 -6.06 5.64
C THR A 174 -19.45 -7.08 6.10
N HIS A 175 -19.34 -8.31 5.64
CA HIS A 175 -20.29 -9.36 5.98
C HIS A 175 -19.73 -10.76 5.70
N TYR A 176 -20.10 -11.71 6.56
CA TYR A 176 -19.86 -13.14 6.37
C TYR A 176 -21.22 -13.82 6.21
N ASP A 177 -21.50 -14.38 5.05
CA ASP A 177 -22.65 -15.29 4.92
C ASP A 177 -22.26 -16.63 5.57
N ARG A 178 -22.90 -16.95 6.68
CA ARG A 178 -22.73 -18.23 7.39
C ARG A 178 -23.41 -19.36 6.65
#